data_113532ccfa1a64e95eb9acc1fcf05fb1
#
_entry.id   113532ccfa1a64e95eb9acc1fcf05fb1
#
_cell.length_a   1.000
_cell.length_b   1.000
_cell.length_c   1.000
_cell.angle_alpha   90.00
_cell.angle_beta   90.00
_cell.angle_gamma   90.00
#
_symmetry.space_group_name_H-M   'P 1'
#
loop_
_entity.id
_entity.type
_entity.pdbx_description
1 polymer ?
#
loop_
_entity_poly.entity_id
_entity_poly.type
_entity_poly.pdbx_seq_one_letter_code
_entity_poly.pdbx_strand_id
1 'polypeptide(L)'
;MKHESTIHVPSYAHEVPGGYDVHVTEELGWDLVAHVYAPMVPSPRPRVTGRGTFMPSTYRRHCAMLAASLAYARGMLEVGHFGEASPWTSTGPMRLDLAFWAPKQAGDLDNAAKTVMDAGQLHRGELPGAELWRNDSQIRSLTVDFIATDEPEWKQLVVRVRRLPETSRPIAAPSRGQEAPKRRKTGAGSTSASKARKGAKEGQQ
;
A
#
# COMPACT_ATOMS: atom_id res chain seq x y z
N MET A 1 8.82 -19.13 -23.61
CA MET A 1 8.75 -19.69 -22.24
C MET A 1 9.01 -18.54 -21.27
N LYS A 2 8.04 -18.18 -20.43
CA LYS A 2 8.27 -17.21 -19.36
C LYS A 2 8.96 -17.99 -18.24
N HIS A 3 10.23 -17.70 -17.98
CA HIS A 3 10.88 -18.16 -16.76
C HIS A 3 10.17 -17.50 -15.58
N GLU A 4 9.34 -18.25 -14.88
CA GLU A 4 8.94 -17.85 -13.54
C GLU A 4 10.22 -17.88 -12.70
N SER A 5 10.71 -16.71 -12.33
CA SER A 5 11.87 -16.59 -11.46
C SER A 5 11.47 -17.18 -10.11
N THR A 6 12.06 -18.29 -9.73
CA THR A 6 11.85 -18.91 -8.43
C THR A 6 12.36 -17.94 -7.37
N ILE A 7 11.51 -17.61 -6.40
CA ILE A 7 11.91 -16.77 -5.28
C ILE A 7 12.77 -17.64 -4.36
N HIS A 8 13.93 -17.13 -3.95
CA HIS A 8 14.75 -17.82 -2.96
C HIS A 8 14.05 -17.76 -1.60
N VAL A 9 13.68 -18.93 -1.07
CA VAL A 9 13.03 -19.08 0.23
C VAL A 9 13.95 -19.86 1.15
N PRO A 10 14.39 -19.28 2.29
CA PRO A 10 15.22 -19.99 3.24
C PRO A 10 14.48 -21.19 3.88
N SER A 11 15.23 -22.22 4.25
CA SER A 11 14.68 -23.45 4.84
C SER A 11 13.96 -23.26 6.19
N TYR A 12 14.18 -22.13 6.85
CA TYR A 12 13.50 -21.77 8.11
C TYR A 12 12.19 -21.02 7.91
N ALA A 13 11.82 -20.67 6.68
CA ALA A 13 10.55 -20.04 6.41
C ALA A 13 9.40 -21.07 6.45
N HIS A 14 8.24 -20.62 6.89
CA HIS A 14 7.04 -21.43 6.94
C HIS A 14 6.29 -21.35 5.62
N GLU A 15 5.94 -22.49 5.05
CA GLU A 15 5.03 -22.58 3.92
C GLU A 15 3.61 -22.19 4.36
N VAL A 16 3.01 -21.24 3.65
CA VAL A 16 1.65 -20.75 3.95
C VAL A 16 0.68 -21.20 2.87
N PRO A 17 -0.30 -22.04 3.18
CA PRO A 17 -1.30 -22.47 2.20
C PRO A 17 -2.02 -21.27 1.56
N GLY A 18 -1.94 -21.18 0.23
CA GLY A 18 -2.52 -20.06 -0.52
C GLY A 18 -1.85 -18.70 -0.35
N GLY A 19 -0.71 -18.63 0.34
CA GLY A 19 0.10 -17.44 0.57
C GLY A 19 1.50 -17.53 -0.01
N TYR A 20 2.33 -16.56 0.36
CA TYR A 20 3.79 -16.61 0.22
C TYR A 20 4.40 -17.20 1.49
N ASP A 21 5.53 -17.84 1.37
CA ASP A 21 6.25 -18.31 2.53
C ASP A 21 6.64 -17.14 3.44
N VAL A 22 6.63 -17.39 4.73
CA VAL A 22 6.87 -16.35 5.73
C VAL A 22 7.76 -16.85 6.86
N HIS A 23 8.61 -15.97 7.36
CA HIS A 23 9.35 -16.15 8.61
C HIS A 23 8.98 -15.01 9.55
N VAL A 24 8.56 -15.36 10.77
CA VAL A 24 8.21 -14.38 11.79
C VAL A 24 9.35 -14.29 12.80
N THR A 25 9.70 -13.08 13.21
CA THR A 25 10.76 -12.82 14.18
C THR A 25 10.32 -11.89 15.28
N GLU A 26 11.01 -11.92 16.40
CA GLU A 26 10.87 -10.91 17.45
C GLU A 26 11.91 -9.81 17.25
N GLU A 27 11.47 -8.57 17.21
CA GLU A 27 12.33 -7.39 17.24
C GLU A 27 11.86 -6.44 18.34
N LEU A 28 12.80 -5.96 19.17
CA LEU A 28 12.47 -5.05 20.27
C LEU A 28 11.73 -3.78 19.77
N GLY A 29 10.59 -3.52 20.36
CA GLY A 29 9.77 -2.36 20.03
C GLY A 29 8.80 -2.55 18.87
N TRP A 30 8.67 -3.76 18.35
CA TRP A 30 7.67 -4.13 17.33
C TRP A 30 6.71 -5.19 17.87
N ASP A 31 5.44 -5.07 17.54
CA ASP A 31 4.42 -6.05 17.93
C ASP A 31 4.34 -7.23 16.94
N LEU A 32 4.70 -6.98 15.67
CA LEU A 32 4.78 -7.99 14.61
C LEU A 32 5.95 -7.68 13.69
N VAL A 33 6.78 -8.67 13.39
CA VAL A 33 7.79 -8.63 12.33
C VAL A 33 7.64 -9.87 11.46
N ALA A 34 7.25 -9.66 10.21
CA ALA A 34 7.06 -10.72 9.23
C ALA A 34 7.98 -10.51 8.02
N HIS A 35 8.78 -11.51 7.71
CA HIS A 35 9.60 -11.60 6.51
C HIS A 35 8.84 -12.44 5.48
N VAL A 36 8.20 -11.82 4.52
CA VAL A 36 7.39 -12.47 3.49
C VAL A 36 8.22 -12.60 2.22
N TYR A 37 8.39 -13.83 1.72
CA TYR A 37 9.17 -14.11 0.50
C TYR A 37 8.30 -13.89 -0.73
N ALA A 38 8.07 -12.63 -1.04
CA ALA A 38 7.14 -12.17 -2.07
C ALA A 38 7.80 -11.16 -3.02
N PRO A 39 7.39 -11.11 -4.30
CA PRO A 39 7.83 -10.07 -5.20
C PRO A 39 7.23 -8.71 -4.78
N MET A 40 7.97 -7.63 -5.05
CA MET A 40 7.42 -6.28 -4.96
C MET A 40 6.41 -6.07 -6.09
N VAL A 41 5.14 -5.91 -5.76
CA VAL A 41 4.06 -5.65 -6.74
C VAL A 41 3.36 -4.34 -6.37
N PRO A 42 3.59 -3.27 -7.13
CA PRO A 42 2.93 -2.01 -6.87
C PRO A 42 1.44 -2.06 -7.21
N SER A 43 0.64 -1.32 -6.47
CA SER A 43 -0.79 -1.17 -6.75
C SER A 43 -0.98 -0.55 -8.14
N PRO A 44 -1.66 -1.22 -9.07
CA PRO A 44 -1.92 -0.67 -10.39
C PRO A 44 -2.98 0.44 -10.31
N ARG A 45 -2.93 1.37 -11.25
CA ARG A 45 -4.04 2.30 -11.42
C ARG A 45 -5.30 1.53 -11.80
N PRO A 46 -6.44 1.75 -11.13
CA PRO A 46 -7.69 1.11 -11.49
C PRO A 46 -8.05 1.38 -12.95
N ARG A 47 -8.47 0.34 -13.66
CA ARG A 47 -8.95 0.49 -15.04
C ARG A 47 -10.41 0.84 -15.04
N VAL A 48 -10.73 2.00 -15.60
CA VAL A 48 -12.12 2.44 -15.80
C VAL A 48 -12.59 1.94 -17.16
N THR A 49 -13.69 1.24 -17.18
CA THR A 49 -14.36 0.78 -18.41
C THR A 49 -15.81 1.25 -18.39
N GLY A 50 -16.50 1.17 -19.49
CA GLY A 50 -17.95 1.45 -19.55
C GLY A 50 -18.81 0.56 -18.64
N ARG A 51 -18.22 -0.52 -18.08
CA ARG A 51 -18.88 -1.43 -17.14
C ARG A 51 -18.45 -1.25 -15.69
N GLY A 52 -17.60 -0.26 -15.40
CA GLY A 52 -17.10 0.05 -14.06
C GLY A 52 -15.58 0.04 -13.93
N THR A 53 -15.13 0.17 -12.70
CA THR A 53 -13.70 0.16 -12.34
C THR A 53 -13.32 -1.23 -11.80
N PHE A 54 -12.24 -1.81 -12.30
CA PHE A 54 -11.75 -3.10 -11.83
C PHE A 54 -10.24 -3.13 -11.65
N MET A 55 -9.79 -4.00 -10.75
CA MET A 55 -8.37 -4.28 -10.51
C MET A 55 -7.95 -5.53 -11.31
N PRO A 56 -6.74 -5.56 -11.88
CA PRO A 56 -6.22 -6.73 -12.58
C PRO A 56 -6.26 -8.01 -11.70
N SER A 57 -6.57 -9.15 -12.30
CA SER A 57 -6.64 -10.43 -11.58
C SER A 57 -5.31 -10.83 -10.94
N THR A 58 -4.18 -10.54 -11.62
CA THR A 58 -2.84 -10.77 -11.08
C THR A 58 -2.59 -9.98 -9.81
N TYR A 59 -3.02 -8.72 -9.76
CA TYR A 59 -2.93 -7.90 -8.55
C TYR A 59 -3.79 -8.45 -7.42
N ARG A 60 -5.05 -8.80 -7.71
CA ARG A 60 -5.96 -9.39 -6.71
C ARG A 60 -5.38 -10.68 -6.13
N ARG A 61 -4.83 -11.55 -6.99
CA ARG A 61 -4.16 -12.78 -6.54
C ARG A 61 -2.97 -12.47 -5.63
N HIS A 62 -2.12 -11.51 -5.99
CA HIS A 62 -0.98 -11.11 -5.17
C HIS A 62 -1.43 -10.58 -3.80
N CYS A 63 -2.44 -9.69 -3.75
CA CYS A 63 -3.00 -9.20 -2.49
C CYS A 63 -3.55 -10.34 -1.62
N ALA A 64 -4.25 -11.31 -2.23
CA ALA A 64 -4.79 -12.45 -1.50
C ALA A 64 -3.67 -13.33 -0.90
N MET A 65 -2.62 -13.62 -1.67
CA MET A 65 -1.46 -14.38 -1.18
C MET A 65 -0.74 -13.63 -0.05
N LEU A 66 -0.53 -12.33 -0.20
CA LEU A 66 0.11 -11.51 0.82
C LEU A 66 -0.75 -11.43 2.10
N ALA A 67 -2.08 -11.29 1.95
CA ALA A 67 -3.00 -11.31 3.08
C ALA A 67 -2.96 -12.65 3.84
N ALA A 68 -2.90 -13.78 3.14
CA ALA A 68 -2.77 -15.10 3.77
C ALA A 68 -1.47 -15.21 4.59
N SER A 69 -0.33 -14.76 4.03
CA SER A 69 0.96 -14.76 4.72
C SER A 69 0.95 -13.87 5.98
N LEU A 70 0.37 -12.68 5.88
CA LEU A 70 0.28 -11.75 7.01
C LEU A 70 -0.70 -12.26 8.08
N ALA A 71 -1.81 -12.90 7.68
CA ALA A 71 -2.75 -13.52 8.61
C ALA A 71 -2.10 -14.71 9.35
N TYR A 72 -1.30 -15.52 8.65
CA TYR A 72 -0.51 -16.57 9.27
C TYR A 72 0.49 -16.01 10.29
N ALA A 73 1.24 -14.98 9.92
CA ALA A 73 2.18 -14.31 10.83
C ALA A 73 1.49 -13.78 12.09
N ARG A 74 0.30 -13.16 11.94
CA ARG A 74 -0.54 -12.75 13.08
C ARG A 74 -0.91 -13.95 13.96
N GLY A 75 -1.37 -15.04 13.34
CA GLY A 75 -1.76 -16.26 14.06
C GLY A 75 -0.62 -16.86 14.90
N MET A 76 0.63 -16.79 14.41
CA MET A 76 1.81 -17.23 15.16
C MET A 76 1.98 -16.45 16.49
N LEU A 77 1.68 -15.16 16.49
CA LEU A 77 1.71 -14.35 17.72
C LEU A 77 0.55 -14.70 18.65
N GLU A 78 -0.65 -14.86 18.10
CA GLU A 78 -1.86 -15.15 18.87
C GLU A 78 -1.78 -16.49 19.62
N VAL A 79 -1.08 -17.48 19.05
CA VAL A 79 -0.88 -18.80 19.70
C VAL A 79 0.35 -18.84 20.62
N GLY A 80 1.05 -17.73 20.78
CA GLY A 80 2.21 -17.66 21.68
C GLY A 80 3.46 -18.38 21.16
N HIS A 81 3.66 -18.43 19.85
CA HIS A 81 4.83 -19.08 19.25
C HIS A 81 6.17 -18.47 19.73
N PHE A 82 6.15 -17.20 20.12
CA PHE A 82 7.32 -16.44 20.61
C PHE A 82 7.24 -16.08 22.09
N GLY A 83 6.43 -16.77 22.90
CA GLY A 83 6.28 -16.48 24.32
C GLY A 83 4.83 -16.56 24.79
N GLU A 84 4.37 -15.56 25.56
CA GLU A 84 2.98 -15.51 25.97
C GLU A 84 2.04 -15.20 24.80
N ALA A 85 0.97 -15.99 24.67
CA ALA A 85 -0.07 -15.75 23.69
C ALA A 85 -0.68 -14.34 23.92
N SER A 86 -0.67 -13.52 22.87
CA SER A 86 -1.22 -12.17 22.93
C SER A 86 -2.25 -11.98 21.82
N PRO A 87 -3.54 -11.81 22.16
CA PRO A 87 -4.55 -11.56 21.13
C PRO A 87 -4.21 -10.32 20.32
N TRP A 88 -4.23 -10.46 18.99
CA TRP A 88 -4.04 -9.32 18.11
C TRP A 88 -5.28 -8.42 18.12
N THR A 89 -5.07 -7.14 18.35
CA THR A 89 -6.14 -6.14 18.24
C THR A 89 -5.92 -5.28 17.00
N SER A 90 -6.85 -5.36 16.06
CA SER A 90 -6.83 -4.56 14.81
C SER A 90 -7.34 -3.12 15.02
N THR A 91 -7.37 -2.62 16.25
CA THR A 91 -7.87 -1.30 16.60
C THR A 91 -6.75 -0.38 17.08
N GLY A 92 -7.00 0.93 17.07
CA GLY A 92 -6.04 1.92 17.51
C GLY A 92 -5.04 2.37 16.46
N PRO A 93 -4.23 3.38 16.76
CA PRO A 93 -3.22 3.91 15.86
C PRO A 93 -2.03 2.97 15.76
N MET A 94 -1.41 2.89 14.55
CA MET A 94 -0.30 1.99 14.27
C MET A 94 0.83 2.71 13.53
N ARG A 95 2.04 2.23 13.73
CA ARG A 95 3.21 2.49 12.89
C ARG A 95 3.44 1.26 12.01
N LEU A 96 3.72 1.51 10.74
CA LEU A 96 4.05 0.50 9.75
C LEU A 96 5.40 0.85 9.12
N ASP A 97 6.36 -0.07 9.19
CA ASP A 97 7.63 0.04 8.50
C ASP A 97 7.75 -1.12 7.51
N LEU A 98 8.04 -0.79 6.26
CA LEU A 98 8.15 -1.73 5.15
C LEU A 98 9.55 -1.66 4.55
N ALA A 99 10.19 -2.80 4.32
CA ALA A 99 11.42 -2.88 3.56
C ALA A 99 11.28 -3.92 2.44
N PHE A 100 11.45 -3.47 1.20
CA PHE A 100 11.42 -4.32 0.02
C PHE A 100 12.84 -4.65 -0.41
N TRP A 101 13.18 -5.94 -0.39
CA TRP A 101 14.45 -6.47 -0.86
C TRP A 101 14.24 -7.12 -2.23
N ALA A 102 14.92 -6.61 -3.25
CA ALA A 102 14.86 -7.18 -4.58
C ALA A 102 16.06 -6.69 -5.42
N PRO A 103 16.44 -7.40 -6.49
CA PRO A 103 17.51 -6.96 -7.39
C PRO A 103 17.21 -5.64 -8.09
N LYS A 104 15.93 -5.36 -8.28
CA LYS A 104 15.45 -4.15 -8.96
C LYS A 104 14.13 -3.69 -8.37
N GLN A 105 14.00 -2.38 -8.17
CA GLN A 105 12.75 -1.77 -7.80
C GLN A 105 11.69 -1.92 -8.91
N ALA A 106 10.55 -2.48 -8.57
CA ALA A 106 9.42 -2.65 -9.48
C ALA A 106 8.36 -1.56 -9.22
N GLY A 107 8.47 -0.45 -9.93
CA GLY A 107 7.52 0.67 -9.81
C GLY A 107 7.77 1.58 -8.60
N ASP A 108 6.75 2.34 -8.21
CA ASP A 108 6.84 3.34 -7.15
C ASP A 108 6.64 2.70 -5.76
N LEU A 109 7.42 3.14 -4.78
CA LEU A 109 7.39 2.61 -3.41
C LEU A 109 6.05 2.87 -2.70
N ASP A 110 5.45 4.02 -2.92
CA ASP A 110 4.13 4.36 -2.37
C ASP A 110 3.03 3.42 -2.88
N ASN A 111 3.08 3.06 -4.17
CA ASN A 111 2.17 2.07 -4.75
C ASN A 111 2.43 0.65 -4.23
N ALA A 112 3.69 0.29 -3.94
CA ALA A 112 4.01 -0.99 -3.31
C ALA A 112 3.55 -1.03 -1.85
N ALA A 113 3.76 0.05 -1.10
CA ALA A 113 3.23 0.20 0.26
C ALA A 113 1.71 0.10 0.29
N LYS A 114 1.02 0.73 -0.67
CA LYS A 114 -0.44 0.62 -0.81
C LYS A 114 -0.90 -0.83 -0.95
N THR A 115 -0.17 -1.65 -1.71
CA THR A 115 -0.48 -3.09 -1.85
C THR A 115 -0.42 -3.81 -0.50
N VAL A 116 0.60 -3.54 0.32
CA VAL A 116 0.73 -4.12 1.66
C VAL A 116 -0.39 -3.62 2.57
N MET A 117 -0.72 -2.34 2.51
CA MET A 117 -1.81 -1.75 3.28
C MET A 117 -3.16 -2.36 2.91
N ASP A 118 -3.43 -2.57 1.63
CA ASP A 118 -4.67 -3.24 1.16
C ASP A 118 -4.73 -4.70 1.65
N ALA A 119 -3.61 -5.44 1.64
CA ALA A 119 -3.54 -6.82 2.11
C ALA A 119 -3.65 -6.94 3.64
N GLY A 120 -3.13 -5.98 4.40
CA GLY A 120 -3.17 -5.96 5.87
C GLY A 120 -4.52 -5.54 6.46
N GLN A 121 -5.38 -4.91 5.68
CA GLN A 121 -6.69 -4.45 6.16
C GLN A 121 -7.64 -5.58 6.50
N LEU A 122 -8.70 -5.24 7.23
CA LEU A 122 -9.88 -6.07 7.35
C LEU A 122 -10.50 -6.30 5.96
N HIS A 123 -11.01 -7.52 5.75
CA HIS A 123 -11.65 -7.91 4.50
C HIS A 123 -12.61 -6.83 3.95
N ARG A 124 -12.42 -6.45 2.69
CA ARG A 124 -13.30 -5.52 1.97
C ARG A 124 -13.77 -6.13 0.66
N GLY A 125 -15.05 -6.45 0.59
CA GLY A 125 -15.66 -7.00 -0.62
C GLY A 125 -15.04 -8.36 -0.99
N GLU A 126 -14.48 -8.46 -2.21
CA GLU A 126 -13.92 -9.71 -2.74
C GLU A 126 -12.44 -9.96 -2.36
N LEU A 127 -11.77 -8.98 -1.74
CA LEU A 127 -10.37 -9.12 -1.37
C LEU A 127 -10.24 -9.60 0.07
N PRO A 128 -9.64 -10.76 0.33
CA PRO A 128 -9.31 -11.19 1.68
C PRO A 128 -8.30 -10.21 2.29
N GLY A 129 -8.41 -9.97 3.59
CA GLY A 129 -7.48 -9.16 4.34
C GLY A 129 -6.88 -9.93 5.50
N ALA A 130 -5.69 -9.54 5.95
CA ALA A 130 -5.01 -10.16 7.09
C ALA A 130 -5.56 -9.70 8.45
N GLU A 131 -6.43 -8.69 8.46
CA GLU A 131 -7.03 -8.11 9.67
C GLU A 131 -6.01 -7.56 10.67
N LEU A 132 -4.88 -7.08 10.19
CA LEU A 132 -3.88 -6.41 11.02
C LEU A 132 -4.39 -5.04 11.47
N TRP A 133 -5.14 -4.34 10.62
CA TRP A 133 -5.85 -3.09 10.90
C TRP A 133 -7.19 -3.04 10.16
N ARG A 134 -8.11 -2.24 10.64
CA ARG A 134 -9.45 -2.10 10.03
C ARG A 134 -9.44 -1.23 8.78
N ASN A 135 -8.61 -0.19 8.78
CA ASN A 135 -8.49 0.73 7.64
C ASN A 135 -7.17 1.51 7.71
N ASP A 136 -6.75 2.07 6.57
CA ASP A 136 -5.50 2.81 6.40
C ASP A 136 -5.37 4.02 7.33
N SER A 137 -6.48 4.60 7.79
CA SER A 137 -6.46 5.77 8.68
C SER A 137 -5.84 5.47 10.05
N GLN A 138 -5.69 4.20 10.41
CA GLN A 138 -5.01 3.77 11.63
C GLN A 138 -3.48 3.85 11.49
N ILE A 139 -2.94 3.82 10.27
CA ILE A 139 -1.51 3.96 10.04
C ILE A 139 -1.13 5.43 10.21
N ARG A 140 -0.55 5.76 11.36
CA ARG A 140 -0.14 7.12 11.74
C ARG A 140 1.29 7.44 11.36
N SER A 141 2.10 6.42 11.16
CA SER A 141 3.48 6.53 10.71
C SER A 141 3.74 5.41 9.70
N LEU A 142 4.28 5.76 8.57
CA LEU A 142 4.65 4.84 7.51
C LEU A 142 6.08 5.14 7.08
N THR A 143 6.94 4.12 7.15
CA THR A 143 8.28 4.13 6.56
C THR A 143 8.31 3.09 5.44
N VAL A 144 8.91 3.43 4.30
CA VAL A 144 9.01 2.51 3.17
C VAL A 144 10.41 2.62 2.58
N ASP A 145 11.13 1.50 2.61
CA ASP A 145 12.48 1.41 2.09
C ASP A 145 12.57 0.38 0.96
N PHE A 146 13.44 0.65 0.00
CA PHE A 146 13.86 -0.32 -1.01
C PHE A 146 15.35 -0.61 -0.82
N ILE A 147 15.68 -1.90 -0.74
CA ILE A 147 17.04 -2.37 -0.54
C ILE A 147 17.40 -3.26 -1.73
N ALA A 148 18.33 -2.77 -2.55
CA ALA A 148 18.83 -3.56 -3.68
C ALA A 148 19.64 -4.76 -3.18
N THR A 149 19.47 -5.91 -3.83
CA THR A 149 20.24 -7.12 -3.58
C THR A 149 20.91 -7.58 -4.86
N ASP A 150 22.12 -8.12 -4.74
CA ASP A 150 22.86 -8.67 -5.87
C ASP A 150 22.34 -10.06 -6.30
N GLU A 151 21.51 -10.69 -5.46
CA GLU A 151 20.93 -11.99 -5.73
C GLU A 151 19.63 -11.84 -6.56
N PRO A 152 19.61 -12.26 -7.84
CA PRO A 152 18.48 -12.00 -8.74
C PRO A 152 17.18 -12.70 -8.30
N GLU A 153 17.29 -13.77 -7.54
CA GLU A 153 16.15 -14.56 -7.06
C GLU A 153 15.66 -14.13 -5.68
N TRP A 154 16.44 -13.32 -4.96
CA TRP A 154 16.05 -12.86 -3.64
C TRP A 154 14.99 -11.78 -3.72
N LYS A 155 13.80 -12.10 -3.25
CA LYS A 155 12.67 -11.17 -3.15
C LYS A 155 12.01 -11.35 -1.81
N GLN A 156 12.11 -10.33 -0.99
CA GLN A 156 11.58 -10.35 0.37
C GLN A 156 10.92 -9.01 0.68
N LEU A 157 9.80 -9.08 1.37
CA LEU A 157 9.14 -7.95 2.01
C LEU A 157 9.23 -8.15 3.51
N VAL A 158 9.83 -7.20 4.21
CA VAL A 158 9.79 -7.15 5.68
C VAL A 158 8.68 -6.19 6.10
N VAL A 159 7.74 -6.69 6.87
CA VAL A 159 6.61 -5.93 7.42
C VAL A 159 6.76 -5.84 8.92
N ARG A 160 6.93 -4.63 9.45
CA ARG A 160 6.98 -4.36 10.88
C ARG A 160 5.76 -3.54 11.29
N VAL A 161 5.02 -4.02 12.25
CA VAL A 161 3.84 -3.34 12.79
C VAL A 161 4.04 -3.07 14.28
N ARG A 162 3.79 -1.84 14.69
CA ARG A 162 3.77 -1.44 16.10
C ARG A 162 2.47 -0.70 16.41
N ARG A 163 1.79 -1.14 17.44
CA ARG A 163 0.63 -0.42 18.00
C ARG A 163 1.13 0.81 18.77
N LEU A 164 0.53 1.94 18.49
CA LEU A 164 0.87 3.19 19.17
C LEU A 164 -0.13 3.47 20.30
N PRO A 165 0.26 4.20 21.34
CA PRO A 165 -0.69 4.67 22.35
C PRO A 165 -1.81 5.49 21.69
N GLU A 166 -3.06 5.38 22.19
CA GLU A 166 -4.21 6.12 21.65
C GLU A 166 -4.05 7.64 21.69
N THR A 167 -3.22 8.14 22.60
CA THR A 167 -2.84 9.55 22.71
C THR A 167 -1.96 10.06 21.59
N SER A 168 -1.46 9.18 20.72
CA SER A 168 -0.63 9.56 19.56
C SER A 168 -1.48 10.34 18.55
N ARG A 169 -1.54 11.67 18.75
CA ARG A 169 -2.15 12.57 17.76
C ARG A 169 -1.37 12.49 16.44
N PRO A 170 -2.03 12.58 15.28
CA PRO A 170 -1.31 12.77 14.03
C PRO A 170 -0.36 13.94 14.21
N ILE A 171 0.89 13.80 13.80
CA ILE A 171 1.78 14.95 13.63
C ILE A 171 1.02 15.88 12.69
N ALA A 172 0.56 17.03 13.23
CA ALA A 172 -0.17 18.00 12.42
C ALA A 172 0.71 18.31 11.19
N ALA A 173 0.18 18.08 10.00
CA ALA A 173 0.85 18.53 8.81
C ALA A 173 1.17 20.00 9.02
N PRO A 174 2.41 20.48 8.69
CA PRO A 174 2.77 21.86 8.88
C PRO A 174 1.67 22.71 8.25
N SER A 175 1.02 23.56 9.04
CA SER A 175 -0.06 24.43 8.60
C SER A 175 0.44 25.14 7.34
N ARG A 176 -0.13 24.79 6.18
CA ARG A 176 0.10 25.55 4.95
C ARG A 176 -0.17 26.99 5.32
N GLY A 177 0.91 27.80 5.26
CA GLY A 177 0.92 29.16 5.68
C GLY A 177 -0.34 29.89 5.24
N GLN A 178 -0.83 30.73 6.14
CA GLN A 178 -1.98 31.58 5.97
C GLN A 178 -2.07 32.11 4.55
N GLU A 179 -3.16 31.83 3.86
CA GLU A 179 -3.46 32.39 2.56
C GLU A 179 -3.20 33.89 2.61
N ALA A 180 -2.29 34.36 1.73
CA ALA A 180 -2.08 35.77 1.52
C ALA A 180 -3.44 36.43 1.18
N PRO A 181 -3.76 37.60 1.75
CA PRO A 181 -5.04 38.25 1.57
C PRO A 181 -5.30 38.47 0.08
N LYS A 182 -6.42 37.92 -0.41
CA LYS A 182 -6.88 38.11 -1.79
C LYS A 182 -6.93 39.59 -2.10
N ARG A 183 -6.02 40.04 -2.95
CA ARG A 183 -5.99 41.38 -3.52
C ARG A 183 -7.33 41.65 -4.22
N ARG A 184 -8.17 42.48 -3.60
CA ARG A 184 -9.41 43.02 -4.17
C ARG A 184 -9.08 43.67 -5.52
N LYS A 185 -9.48 43.05 -6.62
CA LYS A 185 -9.49 43.72 -7.92
C LYS A 185 -10.61 44.76 -7.89
N THR A 186 -10.19 46.03 -7.72
CA THR A 186 -11.06 47.18 -7.99
C THR A 186 -11.38 47.17 -9.49
N GLY A 187 -12.68 47.10 -9.79
CA GLY A 187 -13.18 47.17 -11.13
C GLY A 187 -12.94 48.59 -11.72
N ALA A 188 -12.45 48.62 -12.95
CA ALA A 188 -12.62 49.75 -13.83
C ALA A 188 -13.20 49.20 -15.13
N GLY A 189 -14.37 49.72 -15.48
CA GLY A 189 -15.08 49.35 -16.68
C GLY A 189 -14.49 49.95 -17.92
N SER A 190 -14.81 49.40 -19.07
CA SER A 190 -15.10 50.09 -20.34
C SER A 190 -15.62 49.05 -21.33
N THR A 191 -16.88 49.10 -21.65
CA THR A 191 -17.53 49.55 -22.90
C THR A 191 -17.00 48.92 -24.19
N SER A 192 -17.91 48.20 -24.82
CA SER A 192 -18.29 48.18 -26.24
C SER A 192 -17.25 47.79 -27.30
N ALA A 193 -17.58 46.80 -28.09
CA ALA A 193 -17.93 46.97 -29.50
C ALA A 193 -18.25 45.61 -30.17
N SER A 194 -19.40 45.61 -30.73
CA SER A 194 -19.92 44.64 -31.70
C SER A 194 -19.01 44.51 -32.92
N LYS A 195 -18.88 43.28 -33.46
CA LYS A 195 -18.85 43.12 -34.93
C LYS A 195 -19.24 41.69 -35.32
N ALA A 196 -20.38 41.65 -35.93
CA ALA A 196 -20.87 40.52 -36.71
C ALA A 196 -19.93 40.30 -37.92
N ARG A 197 -19.68 39.06 -38.29
CA ARG A 197 -19.44 38.70 -39.70
C ARG A 197 -19.89 37.26 -39.97
N LYS A 198 -20.93 37.25 -40.78
CA LYS A 198 -21.40 36.19 -41.68
C LYS A 198 -20.23 35.63 -42.50
N GLY A 199 -20.34 34.39 -42.89
CA GLY A 199 -19.54 33.78 -43.97
C GLY A 199 -19.89 32.33 -44.12
N ALA A 200 -20.87 32.04 -44.95
CA ALA A 200 -21.22 30.75 -45.53
C ALA A 200 -20.20 30.33 -46.59
N LYS A 201 -20.06 29.02 -46.82
CA LYS A 201 -19.98 28.27 -48.10
C LYS A 201 -19.45 26.89 -47.76
N GLU A 202 -20.25 25.82 -48.00
CA GLU A 202 -20.45 25.10 -49.26
C GLU A 202 -19.14 24.47 -49.80
N GLY A 203 -19.22 23.13 -49.99
CA GLY A 203 -18.74 22.47 -51.19
C GLY A 203 -17.91 21.22 -50.95
N GLN A 204 -18.50 20.04 -51.17
CA GLN A 204 -18.08 19.03 -52.18
C GLN A 204 -16.62 18.48 -52.00
N GLN A 205 -16.42 17.27 -51.78
CA GLN A 205 -16.50 16.02 -52.55
C GLN A 205 -16.25 14.83 -51.66
#